data_695f088b3b29112d323b4dfb60312973
#
_entry.id   695f088b3b29112d323b4dfb60312973
#
_cell.length_a   1.000
_cell.length_b   1.000
_cell.length_c   1.000
_cell.angle_alpha   90.00
_cell.angle_beta   90.00
_cell.angle_gamma   90.00
#
_symmetry.space_group_name_H-M   'P 1'
#
loop_
_entity.id
_entity.type
_entity.pdbx_description
1 polymer ?
#
loop_
_entity_poly.entity_id
_entity_poly.type
_entity_poly.pdbx_seq_one_letter_code
_entity_poly.pdbx_strand_id
1 'polypeptide(L)'
;MSDSSGLSVNGPETLRGSVAFLLVGLCLTGYGAFDYVQQSDSIRDSVEVEATITEVGVEPVSGSSSSTSVSYEPRVRFTYTYRGQSHTGTNLYPADIPPNFETRSAAETAVQKYETGQEITAYVDPDDPGNAFLQNESSSAPLIAVGIGVVLTLLGSAATLKQYRSG
;
A
#
# COMPACT_ATOMS: atom_id res chain seq x y z
N MET A 1 27.66 33.97 1.49
CA MET A 1 27.02 33.34 2.66
C MET A 1 26.05 32.32 2.12
N SER A 2 26.49 31.06 2.07
CA SER A 2 25.66 29.96 1.58
C SER A 2 25.01 29.32 2.79
N ASP A 3 23.71 29.57 2.94
CA ASP A 3 22.89 28.97 3.99
C ASP A 3 22.53 27.56 3.55
N SER A 4 23.28 26.59 4.04
CA SER A 4 22.97 25.17 3.87
C SER A 4 21.95 24.80 4.93
N SER A 5 20.68 24.94 4.62
CA SER A 5 19.58 24.34 5.39
C SER A 5 19.67 22.82 5.30
N GLY A 6 20.57 22.24 6.05
CA GLY A 6 20.68 20.81 6.21
C GLY A 6 19.45 20.30 6.96
N LEU A 7 18.66 19.43 6.35
CA LEU A 7 17.66 18.61 7.02
C LEU A 7 18.35 17.79 8.12
N SER A 8 18.26 18.26 9.37
CA SER A 8 18.74 17.47 10.51
C SER A 8 17.67 16.44 10.89
N VAL A 9 17.79 15.25 10.34
CA VAL A 9 16.98 14.12 10.78
C VAL A 9 17.60 13.57 12.07
N ASN A 10 16.99 13.85 13.21
CA ASN A 10 17.38 13.27 14.49
C ASN A 10 16.99 11.78 14.51
N GLY A 11 17.96 10.90 14.35
CA GLY A 11 17.79 9.46 14.54
C GLY A 11 17.60 9.11 16.03
N PRO A 12 17.24 7.83 16.33
CA PRO A 12 17.05 7.39 17.70
C PRO A 12 18.34 7.51 18.52
N GLU A 13 18.23 8.15 19.70
CA GLU A 13 19.39 8.46 20.57
C GLU A 13 19.84 7.27 21.44
N THR A 14 19.08 6.17 21.47
CA THR A 14 19.39 4.98 22.25
C THR A 14 19.67 3.78 21.38
N LEU A 15 20.57 2.88 21.80
CA LEU A 15 20.87 1.64 21.08
C LEU A 15 19.61 0.80 20.83
N ARG A 16 18.71 0.71 21.79
CA ARG A 16 17.43 -0.02 21.66
C ARG A 16 16.54 0.63 20.61
N GLY A 17 16.46 1.95 20.57
CA GLY A 17 15.71 2.71 19.57
C GLY A 17 16.31 2.51 18.17
N SER A 18 17.64 2.55 18.02
CA SER A 18 18.33 2.33 16.74
C SER A 18 18.08 0.94 16.18
N VAL A 19 18.14 -0.09 17.03
CA VAL A 19 17.82 -1.48 16.66
C VAL A 19 16.36 -1.63 16.28
N ALA A 20 15.44 -1.00 17.01
CA ALA A 20 14.02 -1.02 16.69
C ALA A 20 13.74 -0.39 15.30
N PHE A 21 14.34 0.76 14.99
CA PHE A 21 14.23 1.39 13.67
C PHE A 21 14.77 0.49 12.55
N LEU A 22 15.90 -0.18 12.78
CA LEU A 22 16.48 -1.10 11.83
C LEU A 22 15.55 -2.29 11.57
N LEU A 23 14.99 -2.90 12.63
CA LEU A 23 14.08 -4.05 12.49
C LEU A 23 12.77 -3.66 11.79
N VAL A 24 12.17 -2.53 12.16
CA VAL A 24 10.94 -2.02 11.51
C VAL A 24 11.23 -1.71 10.04
N GLY A 25 12.35 -1.06 9.74
CA GLY A 25 12.76 -0.77 8.37
C GLY A 25 12.93 -2.04 7.52
N LEU A 26 13.57 -3.07 8.05
CA LEU A 26 13.75 -4.36 7.38
C LEU A 26 12.39 -5.05 7.14
N CYS A 27 11.49 -5.05 8.13
CA CYS A 27 10.16 -5.63 7.99
C CYS A 27 9.34 -4.92 6.91
N LEU A 28 9.33 -3.58 6.89
CA LEU A 28 8.62 -2.79 5.87
C LEU A 28 9.20 -3.00 4.47
N THR A 29 10.53 -3.03 4.36
CA THR A 29 11.20 -3.29 3.07
C THR A 29 10.87 -4.70 2.56
N GLY A 30 10.98 -5.71 3.43
CA GLY A 30 10.70 -7.11 3.08
C GLY A 30 9.25 -7.33 2.69
N TYR A 31 8.31 -6.79 3.47
CA TYR A 31 6.88 -6.91 3.18
C TYR A 31 6.49 -6.17 1.89
N GLY A 32 6.94 -4.93 1.72
CA GLY A 32 6.64 -4.16 0.51
C GLY A 32 7.25 -4.79 -0.76
N ALA A 33 8.46 -5.36 -0.67
CA ALA A 33 9.05 -6.09 -1.78
C ALA A 33 8.27 -7.37 -2.12
N PHE A 34 7.83 -8.11 -1.10
CA PHE A 34 7.00 -9.31 -1.26
C PHE A 34 5.66 -8.97 -1.94
N ASP A 35 4.94 -7.97 -1.44
CA ASP A 35 3.66 -7.52 -2.00
C ASP A 35 3.82 -7.05 -3.47
N TYR A 36 4.92 -6.35 -3.79
CA TYR A 36 5.20 -5.93 -5.17
C TYR A 36 5.39 -7.13 -6.13
N VAL A 37 6.10 -8.17 -5.70
CA VAL A 37 6.31 -9.39 -6.52
C VAL A 37 4.99 -10.13 -6.69
N GLN A 38 4.25 -10.35 -5.61
CA GLN A 38 2.95 -11.02 -5.63
C GLN A 38 1.96 -10.28 -6.55
N GLN A 39 1.91 -8.96 -6.48
CA GLN A 39 1.09 -8.12 -7.36
C GLN A 39 1.46 -8.33 -8.85
N SER A 40 2.75 -8.43 -9.17
CA SER A 40 3.20 -8.65 -10.55
C SER A 40 2.80 -10.03 -11.07
N ASP A 41 2.83 -11.05 -10.23
CA ASP A 41 2.40 -12.40 -10.58
C ASP A 41 0.88 -12.46 -10.75
N SER A 42 0.10 -11.85 -9.85
CA SER A 42 -1.36 -11.76 -9.95
C SER A 42 -1.82 -11.03 -11.22
N ILE A 43 -1.11 -9.98 -11.64
CA ILE A 43 -1.40 -9.27 -12.89
C ILE A 43 -1.21 -10.20 -14.10
N ARG A 44 -0.12 -10.94 -14.14
CA ARG A 44 0.25 -11.78 -15.29
C ARG A 44 -0.67 -12.98 -15.46
N ASP A 45 -1.07 -13.59 -14.35
CA ASP A 45 -1.79 -14.86 -14.34
C ASP A 45 -3.31 -14.68 -14.18
N SER A 46 -3.80 -13.42 -14.05
CA SER A 46 -5.23 -13.12 -13.88
C SER A 46 -6.08 -13.46 -15.10
N VAL A 47 -7.34 -13.80 -14.82
CA VAL A 47 -8.37 -14.09 -15.82
C VAL A 47 -9.44 -13.00 -15.78
N GLU A 48 -9.84 -12.51 -16.93
CA GLU A 48 -10.91 -11.52 -17.06
C GLU A 48 -12.29 -12.16 -16.80
N VAL A 49 -13.09 -11.49 -16.00
CA VAL A 49 -14.49 -11.85 -15.74
C VAL A 49 -15.37 -10.60 -15.79
N GLU A 50 -16.64 -10.81 -16.11
CA GLU A 50 -17.66 -9.76 -15.99
C GLU A 50 -18.04 -9.57 -14.52
N ALA A 51 -18.06 -8.32 -14.08
CA ALA A 51 -18.39 -7.93 -12.72
C ALA A 51 -19.39 -6.78 -12.69
N THR A 52 -20.20 -6.72 -11.64
CA THR A 52 -21.15 -5.62 -11.40
C THR A 52 -20.72 -4.85 -10.15
N ILE A 53 -20.56 -3.54 -10.28
CA ILE A 53 -20.26 -2.65 -9.16
C ILE A 53 -21.48 -2.55 -8.25
N THR A 54 -21.30 -2.83 -6.96
CA THR A 54 -22.37 -2.77 -5.96
C THR A 54 -22.26 -1.57 -5.03
N GLU A 55 -21.04 -1.05 -4.84
CA GLU A 55 -20.78 0.09 -3.95
C GLU A 55 -19.54 0.87 -4.42
N VAL A 56 -19.61 2.20 -4.34
CA VAL A 56 -18.49 3.10 -4.59
C VAL A 56 -18.45 4.17 -3.50
N GLY A 57 -17.31 4.43 -2.92
CA GLY A 57 -17.16 5.44 -1.87
C GLY A 57 -15.73 5.78 -1.53
N VAL A 58 -15.57 6.67 -0.56
CA VAL A 58 -14.28 7.05 0.02
C VAL A 58 -14.42 7.12 1.53
N GLU A 59 -13.58 6.41 2.23
CA GLU A 59 -13.57 6.37 3.70
C GLU A 59 -12.35 7.13 4.27
N PRO A 60 -12.54 7.93 5.33
CA PRO A 60 -11.43 8.49 6.08
C PRO A 60 -10.79 7.40 6.93
N VAL A 61 -9.47 7.26 6.83
CA VAL A 61 -8.67 6.34 7.65
C VAL A 61 -7.77 7.17 8.56
N SER A 62 -7.93 7.01 9.85
CA SER A 62 -7.06 7.65 10.82
C SER A 62 -5.72 6.95 10.85
N GLY A 63 -4.64 7.69 10.65
CA GLY A 63 -3.28 7.17 10.82
C GLY A 63 -3.07 6.63 12.24
N SER A 64 -2.12 5.72 12.38
CA SER A 64 -1.68 5.18 13.67
C SER A 64 -1.39 6.29 14.67
N SER A 65 -1.64 6.03 15.94
CA SER A 65 -1.75 6.90 17.14
C SER A 65 -0.74 8.05 17.32
N SER A 66 0.18 8.30 16.40
CA SER A 66 1.20 9.35 16.48
C SER A 66 1.13 10.42 15.40
N SER A 67 0.26 10.27 14.40
CA SER A 67 0.07 11.29 13.35
C SER A 67 -1.35 11.84 13.36
N THR A 68 -1.47 13.18 13.40
CA THR A 68 -2.74 13.92 13.35
C THR A 68 -3.30 13.97 11.91
N SER A 69 -2.67 13.27 10.95
CA SER A 69 -3.07 13.26 9.55
C SER A 69 -4.15 12.21 9.30
N VAL A 70 -5.23 12.65 8.67
CA VAL A 70 -6.29 11.78 8.14
C VAL A 70 -5.92 11.46 6.70
N SER A 71 -5.92 10.18 6.35
CA SER A 71 -5.81 9.68 4.97
C SER A 71 -7.19 9.26 4.46
N TYR A 72 -7.34 9.14 3.16
CA TYR A 72 -8.59 8.74 2.52
C TYR A 72 -8.35 7.51 1.66
N GLU A 73 -9.16 6.49 1.87
CA GLU A 73 -9.09 5.22 1.15
C GLU A 73 -10.28 5.11 0.20
N PRO A 74 -10.05 4.89 -1.12
CA PRO A 74 -11.13 4.63 -2.06
C PRO A 74 -11.71 3.24 -1.80
N ARG A 75 -13.03 3.13 -1.80
CA ARG A 75 -13.78 1.89 -1.61
C ARG A 75 -14.60 1.58 -2.85
N VAL A 76 -14.39 0.39 -3.38
CA VAL A 76 -15.25 -0.17 -4.44
C VAL A 76 -15.62 -1.59 -4.04
N ARG A 77 -16.89 -1.94 -4.16
CA ARG A 77 -17.34 -3.32 -4.00
C ARG A 77 -18.00 -3.78 -5.30
N PHE A 78 -17.69 -4.99 -5.71
CA PHE A 78 -18.25 -5.58 -6.92
C PHE A 78 -18.51 -7.07 -6.75
N THR A 79 -19.47 -7.60 -7.50
CA THR A 79 -19.79 -9.02 -7.53
C THR A 79 -19.46 -9.59 -8.90
N TYR A 80 -18.97 -10.81 -8.94
CA TYR A 80 -18.61 -11.54 -10.16
C TYR A 80 -18.86 -13.04 -9.99
N THR A 81 -18.90 -13.76 -11.09
CA THR A 81 -19.01 -15.22 -11.10
C THR A 81 -17.76 -15.83 -11.71
N TYR A 82 -17.10 -16.72 -10.98
CA TYR A 82 -15.96 -17.47 -11.47
C TYR A 82 -16.15 -18.96 -11.22
N ARG A 83 -15.97 -19.78 -12.27
CA ARG A 83 -16.19 -21.25 -12.23
C ARG A 83 -17.55 -21.64 -11.63
N GLY A 84 -18.61 -20.84 -11.89
CA GLY A 84 -19.97 -21.10 -11.40
C GLY A 84 -20.22 -20.71 -9.94
N GLN A 85 -19.27 -20.09 -9.25
CA GLN A 85 -19.43 -19.55 -7.91
C GLN A 85 -19.48 -18.03 -7.93
N SER A 86 -20.38 -17.45 -7.14
CA SER A 86 -20.46 -15.98 -6.96
C SER A 86 -19.49 -15.54 -5.89
N HIS A 87 -18.74 -14.50 -6.19
CA HIS A 87 -17.75 -13.87 -5.32
C HIS A 87 -18.02 -12.38 -5.18
N THR A 88 -17.44 -11.77 -4.13
CA THR A 88 -17.43 -10.33 -3.93
C THR A 88 -15.99 -9.87 -3.82
N GLY A 89 -15.61 -8.90 -4.65
CA GLY A 89 -14.29 -8.25 -4.61
C GLY A 89 -14.39 -6.83 -4.06
N THR A 90 -13.30 -6.36 -3.48
CA THR A 90 -13.17 -4.99 -2.93
C THR A 90 -11.89 -4.29 -3.38
N ASN A 91 -11.01 -4.99 -4.10
CA ASN A 91 -9.70 -4.47 -4.46
C ASN A 91 -9.76 -3.69 -5.77
N LEU A 92 -9.20 -2.48 -5.77
CA LEU A 92 -8.96 -1.72 -7.00
C LEU A 92 -7.75 -2.29 -7.76
N TYR A 93 -6.70 -2.67 -7.05
CA TYR A 93 -5.43 -3.17 -7.56
C TYR A 93 -5.12 -4.54 -6.97
N PRO A 94 -4.26 -5.34 -7.61
CA PRO A 94 -3.85 -6.65 -7.10
C PRO A 94 -2.80 -6.54 -5.97
N ALA A 95 -3.00 -5.62 -5.03
CA ALA A 95 -2.09 -5.34 -3.93
C ALA A 95 -2.76 -5.56 -2.58
N ASP A 96 -2.03 -6.12 -1.63
CA ASP A 96 -2.50 -6.26 -0.25
C ASP A 96 -2.51 -4.91 0.49
N ILE A 97 -1.64 -3.98 0.08
CA ILE A 97 -1.60 -2.63 0.63
C ILE A 97 -2.59 -1.76 -0.15
N PRO A 98 -3.72 -1.33 0.44
CA PRO A 98 -4.67 -0.49 -0.25
C PRO A 98 -4.06 0.90 -0.52
N PRO A 99 -4.37 1.51 -1.68
CA PRO A 99 -3.94 2.87 -1.95
C PRO A 99 -4.62 3.83 -0.98
N ASN A 100 -3.85 4.73 -0.39
CA ASN A 100 -4.38 5.81 0.43
C ASN A 100 -3.95 7.17 -0.13
N PHE A 101 -4.78 8.18 0.11
CA PHE A 101 -4.60 9.52 -0.41
C PHE A 101 -4.62 10.54 0.73
N GLU A 102 -3.82 11.60 0.62
CA GLU A 102 -3.77 12.67 1.61
C GLU A 102 -5.03 13.54 1.60
N THR A 103 -5.77 13.55 0.50
CA THR A 103 -6.97 14.35 0.34
C THR A 103 -8.15 13.50 -0.13
N ARG A 104 -9.36 13.85 0.34
CA ARG A 104 -10.59 13.21 -0.09
C ARG A 104 -10.80 13.32 -1.60
N SER A 105 -10.52 14.49 -2.18
CA SER A 105 -10.67 14.73 -3.61
C SER A 105 -9.78 13.82 -4.46
N ALA A 106 -8.53 13.53 -4.01
CA ALA A 106 -7.66 12.61 -4.70
C ALA A 106 -8.18 11.17 -4.66
N ALA A 107 -8.72 10.73 -3.52
CA ALA A 107 -9.36 9.42 -3.39
C ALA A 107 -10.64 9.30 -4.24
N GLU A 108 -11.47 10.37 -4.28
CA GLU A 108 -12.65 10.42 -5.14
C GLU A 108 -12.29 10.35 -6.63
N THR A 109 -11.19 10.99 -7.04
CA THR A 109 -10.68 10.89 -8.41
C THR A 109 -10.29 9.47 -8.80
N ALA A 110 -9.75 8.68 -7.88
CA ALA A 110 -9.37 7.30 -8.14
C ALA A 110 -10.58 6.38 -8.43
N VAL A 111 -11.76 6.72 -7.90
CA VAL A 111 -13.00 5.93 -8.08
C VAL A 111 -14.04 6.59 -8.95
N GLN A 112 -13.81 7.80 -9.46
CA GLN A 112 -14.79 8.59 -10.23
C GLN A 112 -15.30 7.91 -11.51
N LYS A 113 -14.57 6.94 -12.03
CA LYS A 113 -14.93 6.18 -13.24
C LYS A 113 -15.87 5.00 -12.96
N TYR A 114 -16.16 4.70 -11.69
CA TYR A 114 -17.00 3.60 -11.27
C TYR A 114 -18.35 4.11 -10.77
N GLU A 115 -19.41 3.43 -11.17
CA GLU A 115 -20.78 3.75 -10.76
C GLU A 115 -21.49 2.48 -10.24
N THR A 116 -22.32 2.62 -9.21
CA THR A 116 -23.12 1.49 -8.70
C THR A 116 -24.07 1.00 -9.77
N GLY A 117 -24.11 -0.32 -10.01
CA GLY A 117 -24.88 -0.96 -11.06
C GLY A 117 -24.13 -1.05 -12.41
N GLN A 118 -22.94 -0.48 -12.53
CA GLN A 118 -22.13 -0.57 -13.74
C GLN A 118 -21.58 -1.99 -13.94
N GLU A 119 -21.67 -2.49 -15.15
CA GLU A 119 -20.98 -3.70 -15.60
C GLU A 119 -19.57 -3.33 -16.05
N ILE A 120 -18.58 -4.08 -15.60
CA ILE A 120 -17.15 -3.83 -15.85
C ILE A 120 -16.38 -5.14 -15.89
N THR A 121 -15.20 -5.13 -16.52
CA THR A 121 -14.25 -6.25 -16.40
C THR A 121 -13.53 -6.19 -15.06
N ALA A 122 -13.53 -7.32 -14.35
CA ALA A 122 -12.65 -7.58 -13.21
C ALA A 122 -11.62 -8.66 -13.56
N TYR A 123 -10.55 -8.71 -12.83
CA TYR A 123 -9.45 -9.64 -12.99
C TYR A 123 -9.39 -10.55 -11.77
N VAL A 124 -9.45 -11.84 -11.99
CA VAL A 124 -9.48 -12.87 -10.93
C VAL A 124 -8.18 -13.64 -10.94
N ASP A 125 -7.58 -13.81 -9.78
CA ASP A 125 -6.48 -14.75 -9.60
C ASP A 125 -7.05 -16.18 -9.64
N PRO A 126 -6.64 -17.02 -10.59
CA PRO A 126 -7.12 -18.42 -10.70
C PRO A 126 -6.77 -19.29 -9.49
N ASP A 127 -5.69 -18.95 -8.78
CA ASP A 127 -5.19 -19.67 -7.60
C ASP A 127 -5.87 -19.17 -6.31
N ASP A 128 -6.33 -17.91 -6.31
CA ASP A 128 -7.16 -17.33 -5.24
C ASP A 128 -8.40 -16.63 -5.79
N PRO A 129 -9.46 -17.39 -6.13
CA PRO A 129 -10.67 -16.82 -6.74
C PRO A 129 -11.44 -15.81 -5.88
N GLY A 130 -11.12 -15.69 -4.60
CA GLY A 130 -11.65 -14.65 -3.70
C GLY A 130 -10.96 -13.30 -3.87
N ASN A 131 -9.78 -13.27 -4.49
CA ASN A 131 -8.97 -12.08 -4.68
C ASN A 131 -9.08 -11.56 -6.11
N ALA A 132 -10.13 -10.78 -6.37
CA ALA A 132 -10.33 -10.11 -7.66
C ALA A 132 -10.09 -8.61 -7.53
N PHE A 133 -9.62 -8.00 -8.62
CA PHE A 133 -9.32 -6.57 -8.69
C PHE A 133 -9.86 -5.95 -9.99
N LEU A 134 -10.04 -4.62 -9.99
CA LEU A 134 -10.64 -3.89 -11.10
C LEU A 134 -9.61 -3.26 -12.06
N GLN A 135 -8.40 -3.03 -11.60
CA GLN A 135 -7.34 -2.42 -12.40
C GLN A 135 -6.16 -3.39 -12.52
N ASN A 136 -5.93 -3.87 -13.73
CA ASN A 136 -4.79 -4.75 -14.04
C ASN A 136 -3.49 -3.94 -14.19
N GLU A 137 -3.21 -3.13 -13.18
CA GLU A 137 -2.04 -2.25 -13.11
C GLU A 137 -1.40 -2.36 -11.73
N SER A 138 -0.09 -2.19 -11.68
CA SER A 138 0.64 -2.19 -10.41
C SER A 138 0.32 -0.94 -9.60
N SER A 139 -0.09 -1.11 -8.34
CA SER A 139 -0.16 -0.03 -7.36
C SER A 139 1.25 0.43 -6.98
N SER A 140 1.42 1.73 -6.72
CA SER A 140 2.67 2.27 -6.19
C SER A 140 2.81 2.12 -4.67
N ALA A 141 1.75 1.68 -3.98
CA ALA A 141 1.73 1.58 -2.52
C ALA A 141 2.85 0.69 -1.95
N PRO A 142 3.14 -0.52 -2.51
CA PRO A 142 4.25 -1.34 -2.03
C PRO A 142 5.61 -0.68 -2.20
N LEU A 143 5.83 0.07 -3.29
CA LEU A 143 7.08 0.78 -3.53
C LEU A 143 7.31 1.92 -2.53
N ILE A 144 6.25 2.60 -2.09
CA ILE A 144 6.32 3.62 -1.03
C ILE A 144 6.71 2.96 0.29
N ALA A 145 6.12 1.80 0.62
CA ALA A 145 6.48 1.04 1.83
C ALA A 145 7.95 0.61 1.80
N VAL A 146 8.45 0.11 0.67
CA VAL A 146 9.88 -0.19 0.46
C VAL A 146 10.74 1.05 0.67
N GLY A 147 10.38 2.19 0.07
CA GLY A 147 11.12 3.44 0.21
C GLY A 147 11.24 3.90 1.66
N ILE A 148 10.15 3.91 2.41
CA ILE A 148 10.14 4.23 3.84
C ILE A 148 10.99 3.22 4.63
N GLY A 149 10.84 1.93 4.37
CA GLY A 149 11.59 0.86 5.02
C GLY A 149 13.10 1.00 4.83
N VAL A 150 13.55 1.32 3.62
CA VAL A 150 14.97 1.57 3.31
C VAL A 150 15.50 2.77 4.10
N VAL A 151 14.77 3.89 4.12
CA VAL A 151 15.17 5.08 4.90
C VAL A 151 15.31 4.76 6.38
N LEU A 152 14.34 4.07 6.97
CA LEU A 152 14.39 3.66 8.38
C LEU A 152 15.56 2.71 8.66
N THR A 153 15.84 1.77 7.77
CA THR A 153 16.97 0.84 7.88
C THR A 153 18.30 1.59 7.86
N LEU A 154 18.46 2.56 6.95
CA LEU A 154 19.67 3.37 6.87
C LEU A 154 19.88 4.23 8.12
N LEU A 155 18.83 4.89 8.60
CA LEU A 155 18.89 5.70 9.83
C LEU A 155 19.21 4.83 11.06
N GLY A 156 18.55 3.68 11.19
CA GLY A 156 18.80 2.72 12.27
C GLY A 156 20.23 2.18 12.24
N SER A 157 20.74 1.83 11.06
CA SER A 157 22.10 1.33 10.88
C SER A 157 23.15 2.39 11.22
N ALA A 158 22.98 3.62 10.72
CA ALA A 158 23.90 4.73 10.98
C ALA A 158 23.94 5.06 12.48
N ALA A 159 22.79 5.12 13.14
CA ALA A 159 22.70 5.37 14.58
C ALA A 159 23.33 4.25 15.42
N THR A 160 23.12 2.99 15.05
CA THR A 160 23.74 1.83 15.72
C THR A 160 25.26 1.85 15.59
N LEU A 161 25.79 2.10 14.39
CA LEU A 161 27.22 2.21 14.15
C LEU A 161 27.88 3.36 14.93
N LYS A 162 27.20 4.51 14.99
CA LYS A 162 27.67 5.67 15.77
C LYS A 162 27.77 5.33 17.25
N GLN A 163 26.78 4.67 17.82
CA GLN A 163 26.77 4.30 19.24
C GLN A 163 27.82 3.23 19.56
N TYR A 164 28.03 2.26 18.66
CA TYR A 164 29.07 1.24 18.82
C TYR A 164 30.49 1.81 18.81
N ARG A 165 30.73 2.90 18.03
CA ARG A 165 32.02 3.58 17.95
C ARG A 165 32.28 4.53 19.11
N SER A 166 31.27 4.92 19.85
CA SER A 166 31.32 5.91 20.94
C SER A 166 31.38 5.27 22.33
N GLY A 167 31.24 3.95 22.45
CA GLY A 167 31.34 3.16 23.67
C GLY A 167 32.64 2.37 23.68
#